data_7bcb3cfe323e80e65da1263ac13ec8c9
#
_entry.id   7bcb3cfe323e80e65da1263ac13ec8c9
#
_cell.length_a   1.000
_cell.length_b   1.000
_cell.length_c   1.000
_cell.angle_alpha   90.00
_cell.angle_beta   90.00
_cell.angle_gamma   90.00
#
_symmetry.space_group_name_H-M   'P 1'
#
loop_
_entity.id
_entity.type
_entity.pdbx_description
1 polymer ?
#
loop_
_entity_poly.entity_id
_entity_poly.type
_entity_poly.pdbx_seq_one_letter_code
_entity_poly.pdbx_strand_id
1 'polypeptide(L)'
;MSAASTREPPSSGPVTAPRHHVDLVRHAILAASSHNTQPWKFRLEPDAISILPDLTRRCPAVDPDDHHLYASLGCTAENLLIAAQAAGLKGHVSYLVTETGLRVEFAQMTPLPTDLFRAIPKRQCSRAQYDGSALATEPLRLLEEAGQGNGVSVRLLTDRDVIAQVAEYVAAGNTAQFADPAWTRELKAWIRFNAREVARTGDGLYGPVMGSPDVPRWLGALFMRFGFSAGRQNRKDVAHIHSSAAVAVVHSESDDIPHWIEAGRCYERLALRATALDLRTAFINQPVEVPALRAQFAAFLGIGHRRPDFIVRIGRGPEMPRSRRRPVESVLV
;
A
#
# COMPACT_ATOMS: atom_id res chain seq x y z
N MET A 1 20.04 -8.19 -66.04
CA MET A 1 20.10 -9.14 -64.92
C MET A 1 20.60 -8.35 -63.69
N SER A 2 19.69 -7.93 -62.86
CA SER A 2 20.00 -7.12 -61.66
C SER A 2 19.78 -8.00 -60.44
N ALA A 3 20.83 -8.16 -59.64
CA ALA A 3 20.83 -8.95 -58.40
C ALA A 3 20.10 -8.17 -57.29
N ALA A 4 19.02 -8.76 -56.79
CA ALA A 4 18.31 -8.26 -55.61
C ALA A 4 19.13 -8.60 -54.35
N SER A 5 19.60 -7.57 -53.65
CA SER A 5 20.21 -7.68 -52.33
C SER A 5 19.11 -7.91 -51.27
N THR A 6 19.02 -9.12 -50.76
CA THR A 6 18.22 -9.42 -49.56
C THR A 6 18.95 -8.91 -48.35
N ARG A 7 18.40 -7.80 -47.74
CA ARG A 7 18.81 -7.37 -46.41
C ARG A 7 18.20 -8.30 -45.36
N GLU A 8 19.04 -9.01 -44.64
CA GLU A 8 18.65 -9.72 -43.42
C GLU A 8 18.17 -8.70 -42.34
N PRO A 9 17.10 -9.04 -41.59
CA PRO A 9 16.68 -8.20 -40.47
C PRO A 9 17.75 -8.22 -39.38
N PRO A 10 17.94 -7.10 -38.64
CA PRO A 10 18.93 -7.05 -37.58
C PRO A 10 18.56 -8.05 -36.47
N SER A 11 19.54 -8.86 -36.06
CA SER A 11 19.44 -9.79 -34.94
C SER A 11 19.12 -9.00 -33.66
N SER A 12 17.97 -9.25 -33.06
CA SER A 12 17.59 -8.75 -31.74
C SER A 12 18.45 -9.43 -30.66
N GLY A 13 19.61 -8.88 -30.38
CA GLY A 13 20.34 -9.17 -29.14
C GLY A 13 19.51 -8.75 -27.92
N PRO A 14 19.74 -9.31 -26.71
CA PRO A 14 19.00 -8.93 -25.52
C PRO A 14 19.17 -7.43 -25.28
N VAL A 15 18.03 -6.69 -25.39
CA VAL A 15 18.00 -5.26 -25.11
C VAL A 15 18.20 -5.11 -23.60
N THR A 16 19.40 -4.74 -23.18
CA THR A 16 19.69 -4.41 -21.77
C THR A 16 18.89 -3.16 -21.40
N ALA A 17 17.93 -3.34 -20.49
CA ALA A 17 17.17 -2.22 -19.95
C ALA A 17 18.12 -1.14 -19.38
N PRO A 18 17.80 0.15 -19.55
CA PRO A 18 18.62 1.23 -19.05
C PRO A 18 18.84 1.11 -17.54
N ARG A 19 20.06 1.34 -17.05
CA ARG A 19 20.40 1.26 -15.60
C ARG A 19 19.50 2.12 -14.73
N HIS A 20 19.04 3.26 -15.24
CA HIS A 20 18.11 4.14 -14.52
C HIS A 20 16.74 3.50 -14.24
N HIS A 21 16.25 2.55 -15.06
CA HIS A 21 15.00 1.83 -14.79
C HIS A 21 15.09 0.98 -13.52
N VAL A 22 16.24 0.34 -13.28
CA VAL A 22 16.48 -0.41 -12.03
C VAL A 22 16.45 0.53 -10.81
N ASP A 23 17.00 1.75 -10.94
CA ASP A 23 16.98 2.73 -9.85
C ASP A 23 15.54 3.24 -9.58
N LEU A 24 14.73 3.40 -10.62
CA LEU A 24 13.31 3.72 -10.46
C LEU A 24 12.58 2.59 -9.71
N VAL A 25 12.83 1.33 -10.06
CA VAL A 25 12.25 0.17 -9.37
C VAL A 25 12.67 0.11 -7.90
N ARG A 26 13.90 0.50 -7.54
CA ARG A 26 14.36 0.60 -6.14
C ARG A 26 13.49 1.55 -5.30
N HIS A 27 12.98 2.62 -5.88
CA HIS A 27 12.03 3.52 -5.21
C HIS A 27 10.62 2.94 -5.22
N ALA A 28 10.20 2.35 -6.34
CA ALA A 28 8.86 1.77 -6.51
C ALA A 28 8.57 0.68 -5.47
N ILE A 29 9.51 -0.23 -5.21
CA ILE A 29 9.34 -1.33 -4.24
C ILE A 29 9.23 -0.87 -2.78
N LEU A 30 9.49 0.40 -2.46
CA LEU A 30 9.29 0.95 -1.11
C LEU A 30 7.82 1.24 -0.79
N ALA A 31 6.93 1.11 -1.76
CA ALA A 31 5.50 1.32 -1.64
C ALA A 31 4.84 0.44 -0.56
N ALA A 32 3.62 0.84 -0.16
CA ALA A 32 2.78 0.03 0.71
C ALA A 32 2.28 -1.23 -0.02
N SER A 33 2.04 -2.30 0.74
CA SER A 33 1.29 -3.46 0.26
C SER A 33 0.61 -4.18 1.42
N SER A 34 -0.49 -4.89 1.13
CA SER A 34 -1.19 -5.72 2.10
C SER A 34 -0.21 -6.70 2.73
N HIS A 35 -0.20 -6.80 4.08
CA HIS A 35 0.70 -7.66 4.85
C HIS A 35 2.20 -7.57 4.47
N ASN A 36 2.62 -6.49 3.76
CA ASN A 36 3.96 -6.36 3.16
C ASN A 36 4.29 -7.55 2.24
N THR A 37 3.28 -8.06 1.52
CA THR A 37 3.42 -9.17 0.57
C THR A 37 4.25 -8.79 -0.64
N GLN A 38 4.23 -7.50 -1.04
CA GLN A 38 4.93 -6.98 -2.21
C GLN A 38 4.54 -7.76 -3.48
N PRO A 39 3.25 -7.73 -3.88
CA PRO A 39 2.68 -8.60 -4.90
C PRO A 39 2.89 -8.04 -6.31
N TRP A 40 4.08 -7.62 -6.61
CA TRP A 40 4.46 -7.02 -7.88
C TRP A 40 5.67 -7.68 -8.51
N LYS A 41 5.69 -7.64 -9.86
CA LYS A 41 6.83 -7.94 -10.72
C LYS A 41 7.01 -6.80 -11.71
N PHE A 42 8.24 -6.56 -12.11
CA PHE A 42 8.57 -5.50 -13.06
C PHE A 42 9.22 -6.09 -14.31
N ARG A 43 8.65 -5.77 -15.46
CA ARG A 43 9.26 -6.02 -16.76
C ARG A 43 9.84 -4.70 -17.27
N LEU A 44 11.16 -4.69 -17.45
CA LEU A 44 11.88 -3.52 -17.91
C LEU A 44 11.95 -3.52 -19.45
N GLU A 45 11.60 -2.41 -20.05
CA GLU A 45 11.62 -2.17 -21.48
C GLU A 45 12.47 -0.93 -21.80
N PRO A 46 12.89 -0.65 -23.04
CA PRO A 46 13.77 0.47 -23.35
C PRO A 46 13.22 1.83 -22.93
N ASP A 47 11.92 2.05 -23.07
CA ASP A 47 11.18 3.30 -22.85
C ASP A 47 10.03 3.19 -21.84
N ALA A 48 9.86 2.02 -21.22
CA ALA A 48 8.76 1.74 -20.32
C ALA A 48 9.13 0.75 -19.21
N ILE A 49 8.31 0.73 -18.17
CA ILE A 49 8.30 -0.29 -17.12
C ILE A 49 6.87 -0.81 -16.98
N SER A 50 6.68 -2.13 -17.13
CA SER A 50 5.42 -2.79 -16.81
C SER A 50 5.43 -3.29 -15.37
N ILE A 51 4.34 -3.06 -14.63
CA ILE A 51 4.11 -3.52 -13.27
C ILE A 51 3.02 -4.58 -13.34
N LEU A 52 3.37 -5.83 -13.03
CA LEU A 52 2.51 -7.00 -13.17
C LEU A 52 2.16 -7.57 -11.79
N PRO A 53 0.95 -8.14 -11.61
CA PRO A 53 0.58 -8.81 -10.36
C PRO A 53 1.38 -10.11 -10.16
N ASP A 54 1.91 -10.30 -8.96
CA ASP A 54 2.46 -11.59 -8.52
C ASP A 54 1.37 -12.36 -7.74
N LEU A 55 0.55 -13.12 -8.47
CA LEU A 55 -0.57 -13.86 -7.89
C LEU A 55 -0.15 -14.96 -6.90
N THR A 56 1.14 -15.31 -6.83
CA THR A 56 1.66 -16.23 -5.81
C THR A 56 1.72 -15.60 -4.42
N ARG A 57 1.48 -14.27 -4.34
CA ARG A 57 1.58 -13.46 -3.12
C ARG A 57 0.22 -12.88 -2.68
N ARG A 58 -0.86 -13.51 -3.09
CA ARG A 58 -2.23 -13.18 -2.71
C ARG A 58 -2.48 -13.43 -1.22
N CYS A 59 -3.49 -12.75 -0.71
CA CYS A 59 -4.05 -12.97 0.63
C CYS A 59 -5.55 -13.31 0.53
N PRO A 60 -5.92 -14.48 0.00
CA PRO A 60 -7.31 -14.78 -0.39
C PRO A 60 -8.30 -14.84 0.79
N ALA A 61 -7.84 -14.95 2.03
CA ALA A 61 -8.71 -14.93 3.19
C ALA A 61 -9.09 -13.50 3.61
N VAL A 62 -8.17 -12.55 3.51
CA VAL A 62 -8.45 -11.13 3.83
C VAL A 62 -8.85 -10.33 2.60
N ASP A 63 -8.42 -10.74 1.42
CA ASP A 63 -8.56 -10.03 0.13
C ASP A 63 -9.02 -11.02 -0.97
N PRO A 64 -10.25 -11.55 -0.90
CA PRO A 64 -10.72 -12.61 -1.80
C PRO A 64 -10.89 -12.15 -3.25
N ASP A 65 -11.15 -10.87 -3.46
CA ASP A 65 -11.31 -10.22 -4.77
C ASP A 65 -10.00 -9.62 -5.32
N ASP A 66 -8.86 -9.75 -4.60
CA ASP A 66 -7.57 -9.16 -4.94
C ASP A 66 -7.53 -7.62 -4.96
N HIS A 67 -8.52 -6.95 -4.36
CA HIS A 67 -8.60 -5.51 -4.29
C HIS A 67 -7.31 -4.89 -3.72
N HIS A 68 -6.85 -5.36 -2.57
CA HIS A 68 -5.62 -4.85 -1.94
C HIS A 68 -4.36 -5.23 -2.70
N LEU A 69 -4.38 -6.35 -3.43
CA LEU A 69 -3.30 -6.72 -4.34
C LEU A 69 -3.16 -5.67 -5.45
N TYR A 70 -4.25 -5.37 -6.17
CA TYR A 70 -4.22 -4.37 -7.25
C TYR A 70 -3.94 -2.96 -6.73
N ALA A 71 -4.49 -2.59 -5.60
CA ALA A 71 -4.15 -1.33 -4.95
C ALA A 71 -2.67 -1.24 -4.56
N SER A 72 -2.03 -2.36 -4.19
CA SER A 72 -0.58 -2.39 -3.97
C SER A 72 0.22 -2.12 -5.25
N LEU A 73 -0.28 -2.55 -6.43
CA LEU A 73 0.31 -2.15 -7.72
C LEU A 73 0.17 -0.64 -7.95
N GLY A 74 -0.98 -0.06 -7.58
CA GLY A 74 -1.19 1.38 -7.61
C GLY A 74 -0.19 2.15 -6.75
N CYS A 75 0.02 1.72 -5.49
CA CYS A 75 1.02 2.32 -4.61
C CYS A 75 2.43 2.30 -5.23
N THR A 76 2.80 1.16 -5.83
CA THR A 76 4.10 0.99 -6.48
C THR A 76 4.24 1.87 -7.73
N ALA A 77 3.18 1.99 -8.53
CA ALA A 77 3.15 2.87 -9.71
C ALA A 77 3.33 4.34 -9.32
N GLU A 78 2.72 4.77 -8.24
CA GLU A 78 2.85 6.16 -7.77
C GLU A 78 4.28 6.48 -7.33
N ASN A 79 4.92 5.59 -6.55
CA ASN A 79 6.33 5.76 -6.20
C ASN A 79 7.22 5.78 -7.45
N LEU A 80 6.94 4.93 -8.45
CA LEU A 80 7.66 4.88 -9.71
C LEU A 80 7.56 6.22 -10.46
N LEU A 81 6.36 6.79 -10.56
CA LEU A 81 6.12 8.07 -11.23
C LEU A 81 6.83 9.23 -10.55
N ILE A 82 6.77 9.29 -9.22
CA ILE A 82 7.42 10.33 -8.43
C ILE A 82 8.95 10.22 -8.57
N ALA A 83 9.49 9.00 -8.57
CA ALA A 83 10.93 8.78 -8.78
C ALA A 83 11.35 9.12 -10.21
N ALA A 84 10.54 8.77 -11.21
CA ALA A 84 10.77 9.12 -12.61
C ALA A 84 10.80 10.65 -12.80
N GLN A 85 9.85 11.37 -12.21
CA GLN A 85 9.80 12.84 -12.26
C GLN A 85 11.08 13.48 -11.65
N ALA A 86 11.54 12.94 -10.52
CA ALA A 86 12.78 13.39 -9.89
C ALA A 86 14.01 13.12 -10.77
N ALA A 87 13.99 12.06 -11.58
CA ALA A 87 15.03 11.67 -12.52
C ALA A 87 14.93 12.37 -13.89
N GLY A 88 13.97 13.26 -14.12
CA GLY A 88 13.76 13.95 -15.39
C GLY A 88 12.97 13.14 -16.41
N LEU A 89 12.09 12.26 -15.95
CA LEU A 89 11.22 11.45 -16.80
C LEU A 89 9.75 11.72 -16.46
N LYS A 90 8.94 12.05 -17.44
CA LYS A 90 7.48 12.14 -17.33
C LYS A 90 6.89 10.77 -17.65
N GLY A 91 6.32 10.11 -16.62
CA GLY A 91 5.62 8.84 -16.79
C GLY A 91 4.19 9.03 -17.27
N HIS A 92 3.75 8.19 -18.20
CA HIS A 92 2.36 8.02 -18.60
C HIS A 92 1.92 6.59 -18.25
N VAL A 93 0.85 6.46 -17.47
CA VAL A 93 0.34 5.16 -17.01
C VAL A 93 -0.80 4.70 -17.89
N SER A 94 -0.74 3.47 -18.36
CA SER A 94 -1.83 2.76 -19.01
C SER A 94 -2.12 1.42 -18.34
N TYR A 95 -3.38 0.99 -18.39
CA TYR A 95 -3.78 -0.30 -17.86
C TYR A 95 -3.60 -1.40 -18.93
N LEU A 96 -2.96 -2.51 -18.54
CA LEU A 96 -2.76 -3.69 -19.37
C LEU A 96 -3.90 -4.69 -19.14
N VAL A 97 -4.94 -4.67 -19.98
CA VAL A 97 -6.14 -5.48 -19.81
C VAL A 97 -5.82 -6.98 -19.76
N THR A 98 -4.98 -7.48 -20.66
CA THR A 98 -4.67 -8.91 -20.78
C THR A 98 -3.86 -9.44 -19.61
N GLU A 99 -2.91 -8.66 -19.10
CA GLU A 99 -2.01 -9.05 -18.01
C GLU A 99 -2.50 -8.53 -16.65
N THR A 100 -3.61 -7.78 -16.63
CA THR A 100 -4.21 -7.11 -15.45
C THR A 100 -3.19 -6.29 -14.67
N GLY A 101 -2.26 -5.63 -15.38
CA GLY A 101 -1.17 -4.86 -14.82
C GLY A 101 -1.17 -3.40 -15.30
N LEU A 102 -0.06 -2.74 -15.09
CA LEU A 102 0.18 -1.36 -15.53
C LEU A 102 1.41 -1.31 -16.43
N ARG A 103 1.37 -0.41 -17.42
CA ARG A 103 2.54 0.02 -18.19
C ARG A 103 2.79 1.50 -17.93
N VAL A 104 4.03 1.85 -17.61
CA VAL A 104 4.48 3.23 -17.44
C VAL A 104 5.48 3.55 -18.54
N GLU A 105 5.07 4.37 -19.50
CA GLU A 105 5.90 4.89 -20.59
C GLU A 105 6.55 6.19 -20.17
N PHE A 106 7.79 6.42 -20.60
CA PHE A 106 8.57 7.59 -20.18
C PHE A 106 8.90 8.51 -21.34
N ALA A 107 8.69 9.82 -21.11
CA ALA A 107 9.16 10.91 -21.95
C ALA A 107 10.15 11.79 -21.16
N GLN A 108 11.08 12.42 -21.86
CA GLN A 108 12.04 13.32 -21.23
C GLN A 108 11.35 14.59 -20.68
N MET A 109 11.78 15.04 -19.52
CA MET A 109 11.40 16.32 -18.92
C MET A 109 12.56 16.88 -18.08
N THR A 110 12.44 18.13 -17.65
CA THR A 110 13.38 18.68 -16.67
C THR A 110 13.23 17.97 -15.32
N PRO A 111 14.30 17.50 -14.68
CA PRO A 111 14.24 16.86 -13.36
C PRO A 111 13.54 17.75 -12.33
N LEU A 112 12.59 17.15 -11.58
CA LEU A 112 11.81 17.86 -10.57
C LEU A 112 11.73 17.03 -9.28
N PRO A 113 12.76 17.08 -8.43
CA PRO A 113 12.75 16.39 -7.13
C PRO A 113 11.81 17.11 -6.16
N THR A 114 10.71 16.46 -5.80
CA THR A 114 9.67 16.99 -4.91
C THR A 114 9.88 16.54 -3.46
N ASP A 115 9.10 17.12 -2.53
CA ASP A 115 9.04 16.65 -1.14
C ASP A 115 8.49 15.24 -1.06
N LEU A 116 7.59 14.85 -1.97
CA LEU A 116 7.06 13.49 -2.06
C LEU A 116 8.17 12.49 -2.43
N PHE A 117 9.07 12.84 -3.35
CA PHE A 117 10.24 12.00 -3.65
C PHE A 117 11.12 11.79 -2.42
N ARG A 118 11.40 12.86 -1.68
CA ARG A 118 12.18 12.79 -0.42
C ARG A 118 11.47 11.99 0.68
N ALA A 119 10.15 11.87 0.61
CA ALA A 119 9.33 11.10 1.54
C ALA A 119 9.32 9.59 1.26
N ILE A 120 9.57 9.13 0.00
CA ILE A 120 9.54 7.71 -0.36
C ILE A 120 10.36 6.84 0.60
N PRO A 121 11.65 7.11 0.84
CA PRO A 121 12.46 6.29 1.75
C PRO A 121 12.06 6.43 3.23
N LYS A 122 11.24 7.41 3.58
CA LYS A 122 10.82 7.69 4.97
C LYS A 122 9.45 7.14 5.31
N ARG A 123 8.57 6.98 4.30
CA ARG A 123 7.19 6.51 4.50
C ARG A 123 7.16 5.15 5.18
N GLN A 124 6.32 5.01 6.17
CA GLN A 124 6.05 3.74 6.86
C GLN A 124 4.60 3.70 7.37
N CYS A 125 4.05 2.50 7.57
CA CYS A 125 2.83 2.28 8.33
C CYS A 125 3.19 2.23 9.82
N SER A 126 2.87 3.27 10.58
CA SER A 126 3.27 3.42 11.98
C SER A 126 2.16 2.96 12.94
N ARG A 127 2.33 1.79 13.53
CA ARG A 127 1.35 1.17 14.44
C ARG A 127 1.56 1.54 15.91
N ALA A 128 2.16 2.72 16.17
CA ALA A 128 2.26 3.29 17.52
C ALA A 128 0.99 4.06 17.89
N GLN A 129 0.82 4.35 19.16
CA GLN A 129 -0.12 5.36 19.61
C GLN A 129 0.37 6.73 19.17
N TYR A 130 -0.54 7.61 18.72
CA TYR A 130 -0.23 8.99 18.35
C TYR A 130 -0.49 9.92 19.53
N ASP A 131 -0.12 11.20 19.40
CA ASP A 131 -0.23 12.20 20.48
C ASP A 131 -1.65 12.77 20.67
N GLY A 132 -2.58 12.46 19.75
CA GLY A 132 -3.96 12.93 19.80
C GLY A 132 -4.16 14.40 19.43
N SER A 133 -3.09 15.13 19.12
CA SER A 133 -3.18 16.56 18.78
C SER A 133 -3.92 16.77 17.44
N ALA A 134 -4.81 17.76 17.40
CA ALA A 134 -5.52 18.12 16.18
C ALA A 134 -4.55 18.66 15.11
N LEU A 135 -4.92 18.47 13.86
CA LEU A 135 -4.22 19.06 12.72
C LEU A 135 -4.83 20.41 12.37
N ALA A 136 -3.98 21.35 11.98
CA ALA A 136 -4.43 22.63 11.41
C ALA A 136 -5.09 22.41 10.03
N THR A 137 -5.82 23.40 9.54
CA THR A 137 -6.58 23.33 8.28
C THR A 137 -5.68 23.05 7.08
N GLU A 138 -4.50 23.66 7.01
CA GLU A 138 -3.61 23.53 5.84
C GLU A 138 -3.04 22.11 5.68
N PRO A 139 -2.49 21.42 6.69
CA PRO A 139 -2.16 20.00 6.58
C PRO A 139 -3.33 19.11 6.13
N LEU A 140 -4.54 19.34 6.64
CA LEU A 140 -5.73 18.59 6.24
C LEU A 140 -6.04 18.80 4.74
N ARG A 141 -6.03 20.05 4.27
CA ARG A 141 -6.23 20.38 2.86
C ARG A 141 -5.20 19.69 1.96
N LEU A 142 -3.92 19.77 2.33
CA LEU A 142 -2.83 19.13 1.55
C LEU A 142 -2.95 17.61 1.50
N LEU A 143 -3.43 16.96 2.57
CA LEU A 143 -3.69 15.53 2.60
C LEU A 143 -4.87 15.14 1.69
N GLU A 144 -5.95 15.92 1.75
CA GLU A 144 -7.14 15.69 0.94
C GLU A 144 -6.82 15.85 -0.56
N GLU A 145 -6.11 16.92 -0.94
CA GLU A 145 -5.65 17.14 -2.31
C GLU A 145 -4.74 16.02 -2.82
N ALA A 146 -3.79 15.56 -1.99
CA ALA A 146 -2.87 14.49 -2.37
C ALA A 146 -3.60 13.15 -2.61
N GLY A 147 -4.74 12.93 -1.93
CA GLY A 147 -5.53 11.71 -2.03
C GLY A 147 -6.55 11.69 -3.16
N GLN A 148 -6.70 12.76 -3.98
CA GLN A 148 -7.65 12.79 -5.09
C GLN A 148 -7.10 12.08 -6.33
N GLY A 149 -7.98 11.44 -7.10
CA GLY A 149 -7.63 10.74 -8.33
C GLY A 149 -8.80 10.63 -9.29
N ASN A 150 -8.60 9.94 -10.41
CA ASN A 150 -9.66 9.73 -11.40
C ASN A 150 -10.68 8.71 -10.87
N GLY A 151 -11.90 9.15 -10.57
CA GLY A 151 -12.95 8.32 -9.96
C GLY A 151 -12.66 7.88 -8.52
N VAL A 152 -11.63 8.44 -7.87
CA VAL A 152 -11.24 8.13 -6.48
C VAL A 152 -11.12 9.42 -5.68
N SER A 153 -11.68 9.41 -4.48
CA SER A 153 -11.66 10.55 -3.57
C SER A 153 -11.26 10.13 -2.16
N VAL A 154 -10.76 11.10 -1.40
CA VAL A 154 -10.47 10.94 0.02
C VAL A 154 -11.41 11.82 0.83
N ARG A 155 -11.94 11.27 1.91
CA ARG A 155 -12.69 12.01 2.92
C ARG A 155 -11.91 11.97 4.23
N LEU A 156 -11.62 13.13 4.81
CA LEU A 156 -10.97 13.25 6.12
C LEU A 156 -12.04 13.40 7.20
N LEU A 157 -11.99 12.53 8.20
CA LEU A 157 -12.86 12.53 9.37
C LEU A 157 -12.04 13.08 10.54
N THR A 158 -12.48 14.20 11.10
CA THR A 158 -11.82 14.88 12.24
C THR A 158 -12.73 15.02 13.47
N ASP A 159 -14.04 14.82 13.26
CA ASP A 159 -15.01 14.80 14.34
C ASP A 159 -14.80 13.60 15.25
N ARG A 160 -14.77 13.83 16.56
CA ARG A 160 -14.44 12.82 17.57
C ARG A 160 -15.51 11.74 17.70
N ASP A 161 -16.76 12.09 17.54
CA ASP A 161 -17.88 11.13 17.64
C ASP A 161 -17.90 10.24 16.40
N VAL A 162 -17.61 10.80 15.21
CA VAL A 162 -17.46 10.05 13.97
C VAL A 162 -16.26 9.10 14.06
N ILE A 163 -15.11 9.56 14.59
CA ILE A 163 -13.91 8.71 14.80
C ILE A 163 -14.21 7.58 15.79
N ALA A 164 -15.00 7.84 16.84
CA ALA A 164 -15.41 6.80 17.79
C ALA A 164 -16.29 5.73 17.10
N GLN A 165 -17.20 6.12 16.23
CA GLN A 165 -18.00 5.16 15.44
C GLN A 165 -17.12 4.35 14.46
N VAL A 166 -16.11 4.96 13.83
CA VAL A 166 -15.14 4.21 13.04
C VAL A 166 -14.42 3.16 13.89
N ALA A 167 -14.07 3.47 15.14
CA ALA A 167 -13.43 2.51 16.05
C ALA A 167 -14.34 1.32 16.37
N GLU A 168 -15.67 1.53 16.47
CA GLU A 168 -16.65 0.45 16.66
C GLU A 168 -16.70 -0.47 15.42
N TYR A 169 -16.74 0.09 14.20
CA TYR A 169 -16.66 -0.69 12.97
C TYR A 169 -15.37 -1.51 12.89
N VAL A 170 -14.22 -0.92 13.26
CA VAL A 170 -12.93 -1.65 13.30
C VAL A 170 -12.97 -2.79 14.31
N ALA A 171 -13.55 -2.58 15.50
CA ALA A 171 -13.70 -3.62 16.52
C ALA A 171 -14.63 -4.76 16.05
N ALA A 172 -15.71 -4.44 15.35
CA ALA A 172 -16.61 -5.42 14.73
C ALA A 172 -15.88 -6.21 13.63
N GLY A 173 -15.10 -5.54 12.79
CA GLY A 173 -14.28 -6.18 11.74
C GLY A 173 -13.22 -7.11 12.32
N ASN A 174 -12.47 -6.70 13.33
CA ASN A 174 -11.56 -7.58 14.06
C ASN A 174 -12.29 -8.82 14.59
N THR A 175 -13.46 -8.64 15.21
CA THR A 175 -14.21 -9.75 15.78
C THR A 175 -14.60 -10.76 14.70
N ALA A 176 -15.07 -10.30 13.55
CA ALA A 176 -15.41 -11.15 12.41
C ALA A 176 -14.18 -11.89 11.86
N GLN A 177 -13.06 -11.18 11.68
CA GLN A 177 -11.81 -11.75 11.17
C GLN A 177 -11.23 -12.81 12.13
N PHE A 178 -11.24 -12.57 13.43
CA PHE A 178 -10.76 -13.54 14.42
C PHE A 178 -11.64 -14.77 14.52
N ALA A 179 -12.92 -14.68 14.16
CA ALA A 179 -13.83 -15.81 14.10
C ALA A 179 -13.58 -16.70 12.86
N ASP A 180 -12.85 -16.22 11.85
CA ASP A 180 -12.50 -16.98 10.65
C ASP A 180 -11.15 -17.71 10.81
N PRO A 181 -11.15 -19.06 10.84
CA PRO A 181 -9.90 -19.84 10.91
C PRO A 181 -9.02 -19.68 9.66
N ALA A 182 -9.59 -19.39 8.48
CA ALA A 182 -8.81 -19.18 7.25
C ALA A 182 -8.02 -17.87 7.36
N TRP A 183 -8.64 -16.79 7.80
CA TRP A 183 -7.99 -15.51 8.05
C TRP A 183 -6.85 -15.64 9.07
N THR A 184 -7.11 -16.30 10.21
CA THR A 184 -6.08 -16.51 11.25
C THR A 184 -4.88 -17.29 10.71
N ARG A 185 -5.12 -18.31 9.89
CA ARG A 185 -4.06 -19.13 9.26
C ARG A 185 -3.22 -18.31 8.29
N GLU A 186 -3.87 -17.53 7.43
CA GLU A 186 -3.21 -16.65 6.47
C GLU A 186 -2.38 -15.56 7.16
N LEU A 187 -2.93 -14.89 8.16
CA LEU A 187 -2.18 -13.91 8.95
C LEU A 187 -0.90 -14.52 9.55
N LYS A 188 -1.00 -15.71 10.15
CA LYS A 188 0.17 -16.42 10.71
C LYS A 188 1.22 -16.74 9.65
N ALA A 189 0.83 -17.03 8.42
CA ALA A 189 1.78 -17.29 7.32
C ALA A 189 2.59 -16.04 6.95
N TRP A 190 2.01 -14.85 7.10
CA TRP A 190 2.67 -13.58 6.79
C TRP A 190 3.40 -12.93 7.99
N ILE A 191 3.24 -13.41 9.22
CA ILE A 191 3.98 -12.88 10.37
C ILE A 191 5.44 -13.37 10.34
N ARG A 192 6.35 -12.45 10.63
CA ARG A 192 7.79 -12.67 10.84
C ARG A 192 8.13 -12.28 12.27
N PHE A 193 8.46 -13.28 13.10
CA PHE A 193 8.63 -13.09 14.54
C PHE A 193 9.96 -12.46 14.91
N ASN A 194 10.97 -12.61 14.06
CA ASN A 194 12.34 -12.16 14.36
C ASN A 194 13.10 -11.65 13.14
N ALA A 195 14.18 -10.93 13.41
CA ALA A 195 15.03 -10.31 12.40
C ALA A 195 15.63 -11.32 11.40
N ARG A 196 15.92 -12.58 11.83
CA ARG A 196 16.45 -13.63 10.95
C ARG A 196 15.42 -14.02 9.88
N GLU A 197 14.15 -14.18 10.26
CA GLU A 197 13.08 -14.50 9.32
C GLU A 197 12.91 -13.38 8.29
N VAL A 198 12.83 -12.14 8.75
CA VAL A 198 12.70 -10.97 7.87
C VAL A 198 13.90 -10.81 6.95
N ALA A 199 15.13 -11.03 7.44
CA ALA A 199 16.33 -10.95 6.61
C ALA A 199 16.33 -11.98 5.48
N ARG A 200 15.77 -13.17 5.74
CA ARG A 200 15.67 -14.27 4.76
C ARG A 200 14.60 -14.03 3.72
N THR A 201 13.44 -13.48 4.11
CA THR A 201 12.28 -13.36 3.21
C THR A 201 12.13 -11.99 2.56
N GLY A 202 12.59 -10.93 3.24
CA GLY A 202 12.41 -9.54 2.81
C GLY A 202 10.96 -9.05 2.84
N ASP A 203 10.03 -9.83 3.44
CA ASP A 203 8.58 -9.59 3.35
C ASP A 203 7.86 -9.84 4.69
N GLY A 204 6.55 -9.70 4.64
CA GLY A 204 5.66 -10.03 5.75
C GLY A 204 5.60 -8.97 6.86
N LEU A 205 4.83 -9.28 7.88
CA LEU A 205 4.56 -8.45 9.04
C LEU A 205 5.61 -8.77 10.13
N TYR A 206 6.63 -7.95 10.24
CA TYR A 206 7.67 -8.08 11.26
C TYR A 206 7.17 -7.63 12.63
N GLY A 207 7.37 -8.45 13.67
CA GLY A 207 6.88 -8.20 15.02
C GLY A 207 7.13 -6.76 15.53
N PRO A 208 8.37 -6.26 15.55
CA PRO A 208 8.69 -4.90 15.96
C PRO A 208 7.97 -3.78 15.18
N VAL A 209 7.69 -3.97 13.87
CA VAL A 209 6.91 -3.02 13.07
C VAL A 209 5.44 -2.97 13.54
N MET A 210 4.95 -4.06 14.14
CA MET A 210 3.61 -4.15 14.72
C MET A 210 3.56 -3.76 16.20
N GLY A 211 4.69 -3.33 16.78
CA GLY A 211 4.81 -3.00 18.21
C GLY A 211 4.91 -4.24 19.10
N SER A 212 5.33 -5.38 18.56
CA SER A 212 5.61 -6.60 19.30
C SER A 212 7.13 -6.83 19.43
N PRO A 213 7.62 -7.55 20.46
CA PRO A 213 9.06 -7.83 20.60
C PRO A 213 9.58 -8.74 19.47
N ASP A 214 10.90 -8.65 19.22
CA ASP A 214 11.63 -9.62 18.43
C ASP A 214 11.82 -10.89 19.28
N VAL A 215 11.24 -12.02 18.86
CA VAL A 215 11.24 -13.25 19.64
C VAL A 215 11.49 -14.47 18.74
N PRO A 216 12.06 -15.56 19.28
CA PRO A 216 12.13 -16.83 18.54
C PRO A 216 10.76 -17.29 18.05
N ARG A 217 10.70 -17.91 16.87
CA ARG A 217 9.43 -18.35 16.24
C ARG A 217 8.54 -19.19 17.16
N TRP A 218 9.14 -20.09 17.94
CA TRP A 218 8.37 -20.95 18.85
C TRP A 218 7.63 -20.15 19.93
N LEU A 219 8.27 -19.10 20.47
CA LEU A 219 7.65 -18.22 21.47
C LEU A 219 6.57 -17.32 20.83
N GLY A 220 6.84 -16.78 19.65
CA GLY A 220 5.85 -16.02 18.88
C GLY A 220 4.63 -16.88 18.51
N ALA A 221 4.84 -18.13 18.09
CA ALA A 221 3.77 -19.07 17.79
C ALA A 221 2.92 -19.41 19.03
N LEU A 222 3.57 -19.57 20.19
CA LEU A 222 2.88 -19.78 21.48
C LEU A 222 2.01 -18.57 21.85
N PHE A 223 2.54 -17.35 21.68
CA PHE A 223 1.78 -16.13 21.89
C PHE A 223 0.56 -16.04 20.95
N MET A 224 0.74 -16.36 19.66
CA MET A 224 -0.36 -16.38 18.68
C MET A 224 -1.43 -17.41 19.03
N ARG A 225 -1.06 -18.50 19.70
CA ARG A 225 -2.01 -19.55 20.11
C ARG A 225 -2.83 -19.15 21.33
N PHE A 226 -2.23 -18.51 22.34
CA PHE A 226 -2.85 -18.28 23.64
C PHE A 226 -3.05 -16.80 23.99
N GLY A 227 -2.27 -15.90 23.39
CA GLY A 227 -2.27 -14.48 23.72
C GLY A 227 -2.95 -13.58 22.67
N PHE A 228 -3.14 -14.08 21.46
CA PHE A 228 -3.71 -13.30 20.35
C PHE A 228 -5.22 -13.51 20.32
N SER A 229 -5.99 -12.45 20.60
CA SER A 229 -7.46 -12.52 20.67
C SER A 229 -8.09 -11.22 20.16
N ALA A 230 -9.31 -11.32 19.62
CA ALA A 230 -10.10 -10.19 19.16
C ALA A 230 -10.23 -9.11 20.24
N GLY A 231 -10.50 -9.48 21.48
CA GLY A 231 -10.69 -8.52 22.56
C GLY A 231 -9.43 -7.70 22.89
N ARG A 232 -8.22 -8.29 22.79
CA ARG A 232 -6.95 -7.54 22.96
C ARG A 232 -6.70 -6.63 21.76
N GLN A 233 -6.92 -7.14 20.55
CA GLN A 233 -6.75 -6.37 19.34
C GLN A 233 -7.71 -5.18 19.32
N ASN A 234 -8.97 -5.39 19.67
CA ASN A 234 -9.98 -4.33 19.74
C ASN A 234 -9.55 -3.22 20.69
N ARG A 235 -9.15 -3.54 21.93
CA ARG A 235 -8.68 -2.52 22.89
C ARG A 235 -7.50 -1.72 22.35
N LYS A 236 -6.54 -2.38 21.68
CA LYS A 236 -5.38 -1.73 21.08
C LYS A 236 -5.80 -0.79 19.95
N ASP A 237 -6.61 -1.28 19.01
CA ASP A 237 -7.01 -0.50 17.83
C ASP A 237 -7.91 0.68 18.22
N VAL A 238 -8.87 0.49 19.11
CA VAL A 238 -9.71 1.56 19.65
C VAL A 238 -8.85 2.66 20.29
N ALA A 239 -7.90 2.30 21.16
CA ALA A 239 -6.99 3.27 21.76
C ALA A 239 -6.14 4.03 20.73
N HIS A 240 -5.65 3.31 19.70
CA HIS A 240 -4.89 3.92 18.62
C HIS A 240 -5.72 4.84 17.72
N ILE A 241 -6.99 4.49 17.46
CA ILE A 241 -7.91 5.32 16.67
C ILE A 241 -8.26 6.59 17.45
N HIS A 242 -8.59 6.49 18.73
CA HIS A 242 -8.87 7.65 19.57
C HIS A 242 -7.67 8.59 19.72
N SER A 243 -6.45 8.08 19.63
CA SER A 243 -5.23 8.90 19.66
C SER A 243 -4.87 9.55 18.32
N SER A 244 -5.68 9.34 17.28
CA SER A 244 -5.41 9.90 15.96
C SER A 244 -5.97 11.30 15.80
N ALA A 245 -5.28 12.14 15.01
CA ALA A 245 -5.74 13.49 14.68
C ALA A 245 -6.90 13.47 13.67
N ALA A 246 -6.85 12.51 12.72
CA ALA A 246 -7.84 12.31 11.69
C ALA A 246 -7.88 10.84 11.24
N VAL A 247 -8.99 10.48 10.59
CA VAL A 247 -9.11 9.23 9.82
C VAL A 247 -9.42 9.60 8.37
N ALA A 248 -8.59 9.12 7.44
CA ALA A 248 -8.83 9.23 6.01
C ALA A 248 -9.58 7.99 5.52
N VAL A 249 -10.62 8.19 4.74
CA VAL A 249 -11.31 7.14 4.00
C VAL A 249 -11.11 7.40 2.51
N VAL A 250 -10.39 6.51 1.85
CA VAL A 250 -10.27 6.49 0.38
C VAL A 250 -11.45 5.71 -0.16
N HIS A 251 -12.13 6.24 -1.16
CA HIS A 251 -13.26 5.56 -1.78
C HIS A 251 -13.33 5.81 -3.28
N SER A 252 -13.71 4.80 -4.04
CA SER A 252 -13.83 4.83 -5.50
C SER A 252 -15.30 4.85 -5.96
N GLU A 253 -15.51 5.37 -7.18
CA GLU A 253 -16.83 5.45 -7.83
C GLU A 253 -17.28 4.10 -8.36
N SER A 254 -16.33 3.23 -8.72
CA SER A 254 -16.58 1.90 -9.25
C SER A 254 -15.76 0.83 -8.51
N ASP A 255 -16.30 -0.38 -8.46
CA ASP A 255 -15.68 -1.55 -7.84
C ASP A 255 -15.05 -2.42 -8.93
N ASP A 256 -13.91 -1.96 -9.49
CA ASP A 256 -13.16 -2.63 -10.55
C ASP A 256 -11.64 -2.40 -10.42
N ILE A 257 -10.87 -3.23 -11.12
CA ILE A 257 -9.40 -3.22 -11.03
C ILE A 257 -8.78 -1.84 -11.35
N PRO A 258 -9.19 -1.10 -12.40
CA PRO A 258 -8.66 0.24 -12.65
C PRO A 258 -8.84 1.20 -11.48
N HIS A 259 -10.01 1.20 -10.84
CA HIS A 259 -10.28 2.04 -9.67
C HIS A 259 -9.51 1.57 -8.42
N TRP A 260 -9.35 0.26 -8.22
CA TRP A 260 -8.52 -0.27 -7.11
C TRP A 260 -7.06 0.18 -7.23
N ILE A 261 -6.53 0.14 -8.46
CA ILE A 261 -5.18 0.63 -8.76
C ILE A 261 -5.08 2.14 -8.47
N GLU A 262 -6.08 2.93 -8.93
CA GLU A 262 -6.08 4.37 -8.68
C GLU A 262 -6.25 4.69 -7.19
N ALA A 263 -7.06 3.93 -6.45
CA ALA A 263 -7.16 4.05 -5.00
C ALA A 263 -5.79 3.83 -4.30
N GLY A 264 -5.02 2.86 -4.78
CA GLY A 264 -3.65 2.63 -4.32
C GLY A 264 -2.72 3.81 -4.61
N ARG A 265 -2.81 4.42 -5.80
CA ARG A 265 -2.05 5.62 -6.16
C ARG A 265 -2.41 6.80 -5.27
N CYS A 266 -3.70 7.03 -5.06
CA CYS A 266 -4.22 8.09 -4.19
C CYS A 266 -3.75 7.92 -2.74
N TYR A 267 -3.84 6.69 -2.22
CA TYR A 267 -3.34 6.39 -0.89
C TYR A 267 -1.83 6.64 -0.76
N GLU A 268 -1.01 6.20 -1.71
CA GLU A 268 0.44 6.37 -1.61
C GLU A 268 0.83 7.86 -1.66
N ARG A 269 0.20 8.68 -2.53
CA ARG A 269 0.40 10.15 -2.51
C ARG A 269 0.02 10.78 -1.18
N LEU A 270 -1.13 10.40 -0.61
CA LEU A 270 -1.57 10.84 0.72
C LEU A 270 -0.54 10.45 1.79
N ALA A 271 -0.05 9.22 1.79
CA ALA A 271 0.91 8.72 2.77
C ALA A 271 2.28 9.40 2.64
N LEU A 272 2.72 9.69 1.40
CA LEU A 272 3.94 10.47 1.14
C LEU A 272 3.77 11.92 1.59
N ARG A 273 2.61 12.54 1.32
CA ARG A 273 2.30 13.90 1.79
C ARG A 273 2.28 13.95 3.32
N ALA A 274 1.63 12.99 3.97
CA ALA A 274 1.64 12.87 5.42
C ALA A 274 3.08 12.78 5.96
N THR A 275 3.92 11.94 5.33
CA THR A 275 5.32 11.78 5.70
C THR A 275 6.13 13.08 5.51
N ALA A 276 5.89 13.83 4.43
CA ALA A 276 6.54 15.11 4.19
C ALA A 276 6.14 16.19 5.22
N LEU A 277 4.94 16.06 5.81
CA LEU A 277 4.41 16.91 6.89
C LEU A 277 4.77 16.38 8.30
N ASP A 278 5.68 15.40 8.40
CA ASP A 278 6.04 14.70 9.65
C ASP A 278 4.86 14.06 10.38
N LEU A 279 3.85 13.64 9.62
CA LEU A 279 2.71 12.86 10.09
C LEU A 279 2.93 11.38 9.85
N ARG A 280 2.27 10.56 10.66
CA ARG A 280 2.27 9.10 10.56
C ARG A 280 0.91 8.61 10.05
N THR A 281 0.93 7.51 9.32
CA THR A 281 -0.27 6.83 8.83
C THR A 281 -0.27 5.37 9.24
N ALA A 282 -1.46 4.80 9.46
CA ALA A 282 -1.62 3.36 9.65
C ALA A 282 -3.00 2.91 9.18
N PHE A 283 -3.04 1.79 8.46
CA PHE A 283 -4.29 1.15 8.04
C PHE A 283 -5.08 0.59 9.23
N ILE A 284 -6.40 0.74 9.13
CA ILE A 284 -7.41 0.16 10.00
C ILE A 284 -8.55 -0.40 9.12
N ASN A 285 -8.20 -1.25 8.17
CA ASN A 285 -9.05 -1.68 7.04
C ASN A 285 -10.10 -2.73 7.39
N GLN A 286 -10.20 -3.21 8.61
CA GLN A 286 -11.10 -4.29 8.99
C GLN A 286 -12.55 -4.10 8.50
N PRO A 287 -13.15 -2.89 8.57
CA PRO A 287 -14.51 -2.69 8.07
C PRO A 287 -14.65 -2.87 6.56
N VAL A 288 -13.60 -2.58 5.77
CA VAL A 288 -13.64 -2.71 4.31
C VAL A 288 -13.21 -4.10 3.83
N GLU A 289 -12.45 -4.83 4.65
CA GLU A 289 -12.04 -6.22 4.39
C GLU A 289 -13.16 -7.23 4.66
N VAL A 290 -14.15 -6.89 5.51
CA VAL A 290 -15.30 -7.73 5.81
C VAL A 290 -16.50 -7.29 4.96
N PRO A 291 -16.93 -8.07 3.93
CA PRO A 291 -17.94 -7.61 2.96
C PRO A 291 -19.25 -7.12 3.58
N ALA A 292 -19.76 -7.80 4.61
CA ALA A 292 -20.98 -7.41 5.30
C ALA A 292 -20.86 -6.07 6.05
N LEU A 293 -19.68 -5.76 6.59
CA LEU A 293 -19.41 -4.49 7.26
C LEU A 293 -19.11 -3.38 6.26
N ARG A 294 -18.49 -3.69 5.12
CA ARG A 294 -18.17 -2.72 4.07
C ARG A 294 -19.40 -1.96 3.60
N ALA A 295 -20.50 -2.67 3.34
CA ALA A 295 -21.76 -2.04 2.92
C ALA A 295 -22.37 -1.14 4.03
N GLN A 296 -22.33 -1.59 5.28
CA GLN A 296 -22.80 -0.81 6.42
C GLN A 296 -21.93 0.44 6.64
N PHE A 297 -20.63 0.30 6.50
CA PHE A 297 -19.67 1.39 6.64
C PHE A 297 -19.84 2.44 5.51
N ALA A 298 -20.08 2.01 4.26
CA ALA A 298 -20.40 2.91 3.16
C ALA A 298 -21.69 3.72 3.43
N ALA A 299 -22.73 3.06 3.97
CA ALA A 299 -23.96 3.72 4.37
C ALA A 299 -23.74 4.72 5.52
N PHE A 300 -22.97 4.35 6.54
CA PHE A 300 -22.58 5.24 7.64
C PHE A 300 -21.85 6.49 7.13
N LEU A 301 -20.93 6.33 6.17
CA LEU A 301 -20.23 7.45 5.57
C LEU A 301 -21.11 8.31 4.65
N GLY A 302 -22.28 7.83 4.23
CA GLY A 302 -23.14 8.52 3.27
C GLY A 302 -22.51 8.66 1.88
N ILE A 303 -21.65 7.70 1.48
CA ILE A 303 -20.96 7.73 0.17
C ILE A 303 -21.75 7.03 -0.94
N GLY A 304 -22.98 6.58 -0.67
CA GLY A 304 -23.88 5.95 -1.63
C GLY A 304 -23.35 4.59 -2.11
N HIS A 305 -23.27 4.42 -3.44
CA HIS A 305 -22.82 3.18 -4.07
C HIS A 305 -21.29 3.07 -4.19
N ARG A 306 -20.57 4.09 -3.76
CA ARG A 306 -19.09 4.10 -3.83
C ARG A 306 -18.50 3.05 -2.92
N ARG A 307 -17.40 2.44 -3.35
CA ARG A 307 -16.66 1.48 -2.55
C ARG A 307 -15.71 2.21 -1.59
N PRO A 308 -15.78 2.00 -0.27
CA PRO A 308 -14.69 2.38 0.62
C PRO A 308 -13.53 1.39 0.43
N ASP A 309 -12.39 1.90 -0.03
CA ASP A 309 -11.20 1.10 -0.39
C ASP A 309 -10.26 0.94 0.80
N PHE A 310 -9.96 2.05 1.48
CA PHE A 310 -9.04 2.08 2.62
C PHE A 310 -9.53 2.98 3.73
N ILE A 311 -9.19 2.58 4.96
CA ILE A 311 -9.36 3.40 6.15
C ILE A 311 -7.97 3.56 6.78
N VAL A 312 -7.54 4.82 6.94
CA VAL A 312 -6.19 5.16 7.38
C VAL A 312 -6.25 6.18 8.50
N ARG A 313 -5.76 5.83 9.66
CA ARG A 313 -5.59 6.81 10.75
C ARG A 313 -4.35 7.65 10.54
N ILE A 314 -4.43 8.94 10.88
CA ILE A 314 -3.39 9.94 10.67
C ILE A 314 -3.13 10.70 11.98
N GLY A 315 -1.88 11.01 12.27
CA GLY A 315 -1.53 11.80 13.45
C GLY A 315 -0.01 11.94 13.63
N ARG A 316 0.41 12.65 14.69
CA ARG A 316 1.80 12.72 15.07
C ARG A 316 2.15 11.57 16.01
N GLY A 317 3.31 10.98 15.82
CA GLY A 317 3.74 9.84 16.62
C GLY A 317 5.19 9.46 16.37
N PRO A 318 5.75 8.54 17.16
CA PRO A 318 7.13 8.12 17.05
C PRO A 318 7.40 7.40 15.73
N GLU A 319 8.66 7.41 15.34
CA GLU A 319 9.13 6.48 14.29
C GLU A 319 9.10 5.05 14.81
N MET A 320 8.72 4.14 13.93
CA MET A 320 8.69 2.70 14.21
C MET A 320 9.80 2.00 13.41
N PRO A 321 10.22 0.79 13.78
CA PRO A 321 11.06 -0.03 12.94
C PRO A 321 10.45 -0.18 11.53
N ARG A 322 11.32 -0.27 10.51
CA ARG A 322 10.88 -0.32 9.11
C ARG A 322 10.71 -1.75 8.63
N SER A 323 9.67 -1.98 7.84
CA SER A 323 9.50 -3.23 7.11
C SER A 323 10.60 -3.39 6.06
N ARG A 324 11.16 -4.58 5.97
CA ARG A 324 12.09 -4.93 4.89
C ARG A 324 11.36 -4.99 3.55
N ARG A 325 12.16 -4.94 2.49
CA ARG A 325 11.69 -5.16 1.11
C ARG A 325 12.50 -6.28 0.48
N ARG A 326 11.86 -6.96 -0.47
CA ARG A 326 12.51 -7.96 -1.32
C ARG A 326 13.61 -7.27 -2.15
N PRO A 327 14.73 -7.94 -2.44
CA PRO A 327 15.75 -7.41 -3.37
C PRO A 327 15.13 -7.06 -4.74
N VAL A 328 15.63 -6.02 -5.39
CA VAL A 328 15.12 -5.58 -6.71
C VAL A 328 15.19 -6.73 -7.71
N GLU A 329 16.28 -7.48 -7.70
CA GLU A 329 16.52 -8.60 -8.62
C GLU A 329 15.46 -9.69 -8.50
N SER A 330 14.84 -9.85 -7.33
CA SER A 330 13.80 -10.86 -7.08
C SER A 330 12.41 -10.47 -7.61
N VAL A 331 12.23 -9.23 -8.03
CA VAL A 331 10.97 -8.70 -8.56
C VAL A 331 11.05 -8.35 -10.06
N LEU A 332 12.22 -8.49 -10.68
CA LEU A 332 12.37 -8.33 -12.12
C LEU A 332 12.00 -9.62 -12.86
N VAL A 333 11.37 -9.50 -14.05
CA VAL A 333 10.96 -10.60 -14.94
C VAL A 333 11.29 -10.28 -16.39
#